data_af63801cb62554d6b907d0973efae158
#
_entry.id   af63801cb62554d6b907d0973efae158
#
_cell.length_a   1.000
_cell.length_b   1.000
_cell.length_c   1.000
_cell.angle_alpha   90.00
_cell.angle_beta   90.00
_cell.angle_gamma   90.00
#
_symmetry.space_group_name_H-M   'P 1'
#
loop_
_entity.id
_entity.type
_entity.pdbx_description
1 polymer ?
#
loop_
_entity_poly.entity_id
_entity_poly.type
_entity_poly.pdbx_seq_one_letter_code
_entity_poly.pdbx_strand_id
1 'polypeptide(L)' 'MKLNEALSRRLCELLDEKKMTAYALYTRSGVSQSTISDIKNKNNTAVNVRILFELCEGLGISLQEFFDSPYFSFGTIID' A
#
# COMPACT_ATOMS: atom_id res chain seq x y z
N MET A 1 3.53 2.38 15.66
CA MET A 1 4.34 2.33 14.44
C MET A 1 4.18 3.61 13.65
N LYS A 2 5.08 3.86 12.73
CA LYS A 2 4.99 5.01 11.82
C LYS A 2 4.00 4.74 10.70
N LEU A 3 3.43 5.79 10.12
CA LEU A 3 2.48 5.65 9.00
C LEU A 3 3.10 4.91 7.82
N ASN A 4 4.35 5.24 7.47
CA ASN A 4 5.03 4.56 6.37
C ASN A 4 5.18 3.06 6.61
N GLU A 5 5.40 2.67 7.84
CA GLU A 5 5.49 1.27 8.20
C GLU A 5 4.12 0.57 8.07
N ALA A 6 3.06 1.24 8.50
CA ALA A 6 1.72 0.68 8.38
C ALA A 6 1.33 0.47 6.91
N LEU A 7 1.63 1.46 6.07
CA LEU A 7 1.36 1.35 4.63
C LEU A 7 2.18 0.23 3.98
N SER A 8 3.45 0.14 4.34
CA SER A 8 4.34 -0.91 3.82
C SER A 8 3.82 -2.29 4.18
N ARG A 9 3.50 -2.51 5.45
CA ARG A 9 2.99 -3.80 5.93
C ARG A 9 1.69 -4.18 5.24
N ARG A 10 0.76 -3.21 5.12
CA ARG A 10 -0.53 -3.49 4.50
C ARG A 10 -0.37 -3.85 3.03
N LEU A 11 0.46 -3.09 2.29
CA LEU A 11 0.71 -3.39 0.89
C LEU A 11 1.34 -4.78 0.72
N CYS A 12 2.33 -5.11 1.52
CA CYS A 12 2.99 -6.42 1.44
C CYS A 12 2.01 -7.56 1.76
N GLU A 13 1.15 -7.39 2.76
CA GLU A 13 0.12 -8.37 3.08
C GLU A 13 -0.82 -8.61 1.91
N LEU A 14 -1.28 -7.52 1.28
CA LEU A 14 -2.21 -7.63 0.16
C LEU A 14 -1.58 -8.29 -1.05
N LEU A 15 -0.32 -7.98 -1.34
CA LEU A 15 0.42 -8.65 -2.40
C LEU A 15 0.54 -10.14 -2.12
N ASP A 16 0.84 -10.51 -0.88
CA ASP A 16 0.94 -11.90 -0.45
C ASP A 16 -0.39 -12.63 -0.60
N GLU A 17 -1.46 -12.05 -0.07
CA GLU A 17 -2.80 -12.63 -0.14
C GLU A 17 -3.22 -12.91 -1.58
N LYS A 18 -2.90 -11.98 -2.47
CA LYS A 18 -3.31 -12.07 -3.88
C LYS A 18 -2.27 -12.78 -4.74
N LYS A 19 -1.17 -13.22 -4.13
CA LYS A 19 -0.06 -13.87 -4.81
C LYS A 19 0.39 -13.04 -6.01
N MET A 20 0.53 -11.73 -5.78
CA MET A 20 0.85 -10.75 -6.80
C MET A 20 2.24 -10.18 -6.56
N THR A 21 3.03 -10.06 -7.62
CA THR A 21 4.35 -9.42 -7.54
C THR A 21 4.20 -7.91 -7.67
N ALA A 22 5.24 -7.17 -7.28
CA ALA A 22 5.27 -5.73 -7.50
C ALA A 22 5.17 -5.39 -8.98
N TYR A 23 5.77 -6.21 -9.86
CA TYR A 23 5.67 -6.02 -11.30
C TYR A 23 4.22 -6.16 -11.78
N ALA A 24 3.51 -7.19 -11.32
CA ALA A 24 2.11 -7.38 -11.68
C ALA A 24 1.26 -6.20 -11.22
N LEU A 25 1.52 -5.69 -10.02
CA LEU A 25 0.81 -4.51 -9.51
C LEU A 25 1.11 -3.28 -10.36
N TYR A 26 2.37 -3.09 -10.76
CA TYR A 26 2.74 -2.00 -11.67
C TYR A 26 1.92 -2.08 -12.97
N THR A 27 1.85 -3.26 -13.60
CA THR A 27 1.14 -3.39 -14.88
C THR A 27 -0.36 -3.15 -14.73
N ARG A 28 -0.94 -3.47 -13.58
CA ARG A 28 -2.38 -3.32 -13.34
C ARG A 28 -2.77 -1.94 -12.86
N SER A 29 -1.91 -1.30 -12.08
CA SER A 29 -2.24 -0.02 -11.43
C SER A 29 -1.76 1.19 -12.23
N GLY A 30 -0.73 1.02 -13.04
CA GLY A 30 -0.05 2.13 -13.69
C GLY A 30 0.89 2.90 -12.77
N VAL A 31 0.96 2.53 -11.49
CA VAL A 31 1.89 3.14 -10.55
C VAL A 31 3.28 2.56 -10.80
N SER A 32 4.31 3.40 -10.90
CA SER A 32 5.65 2.96 -11.25
C SER A 32 6.21 1.96 -10.24
N GLN A 33 7.07 1.06 -10.72
CA GLN A 33 7.74 0.10 -9.84
C GLN A 33 8.58 0.79 -8.78
N SER A 34 9.17 1.92 -9.12
CA SER A 34 9.95 2.73 -8.20
C SER A 34 9.08 3.21 -7.02
N THR A 35 7.88 3.70 -7.30
CA THR A 35 6.96 4.15 -6.26
C THR A 35 6.50 2.97 -5.39
N ILE A 36 6.16 1.84 -6.01
CA ILE A 36 5.75 0.65 -5.28
C ILE A 36 6.88 0.17 -4.37
N SER A 37 8.10 0.15 -4.88
CA SER A 37 9.28 -0.24 -4.12
C SER A 37 9.51 0.70 -2.93
N ASP A 38 9.36 2.01 -3.15
CA ASP A 38 9.52 2.99 -2.08
C ASP A 38 8.51 2.77 -0.95
N ILE A 39 7.27 2.47 -1.29
CA ILE A 39 6.24 2.19 -0.27
C ILE A 39 6.60 0.90 0.49
N LYS A 40 6.96 -0.16 -0.23
CA LYS A 40 7.34 -1.43 0.39
C LYS A 40 8.53 -1.30 1.32
N ASN A 41 9.49 -0.45 0.97
CA ASN A 41 10.73 -0.27 1.71
C ASN A 41 10.68 0.89 2.71
N LYS A 42 9.51 1.49 2.89
CA LYS A 42 9.29 2.59 3.85
C LYS A 42 10.11 3.84 3.52
N ASN A 43 10.52 3.99 2.27
CA ASN A 43 11.32 5.13 1.83
C ASN A 43 10.48 6.34 1.45
N ASN A 44 9.17 6.17 1.37
CA ASN A 44 8.27 7.21 0.92
C ASN A 44 7.69 7.95 2.13
N THR A 45 7.92 9.25 2.21
CA THR A 45 7.42 10.06 3.31
C THR A 45 6.08 10.71 2.99
N ALA A 46 5.65 10.66 1.72
CA ALA A 46 4.41 11.32 1.29
C ALA A 46 3.72 10.50 0.21
N VAL A 47 2.90 9.54 0.62
CA VAL A 47 2.03 8.81 -0.29
C VAL A 47 0.72 9.57 -0.38
N ASN A 48 0.34 10.03 -1.58
CA ASN A 48 -0.93 10.73 -1.73
C ASN A 48 -2.08 9.74 -1.96
N VAL A 49 -3.30 10.22 -1.73
CA VAL A 49 -4.50 9.38 -1.82
C VAL A 49 -4.70 8.86 -3.25
N ARG A 50 -4.32 9.65 -4.24
CA ARG A 50 -4.48 9.24 -5.64
C ARG A 50 -3.66 7.99 -5.96
N ILE A 51 -2.40 8.00 -5.56
CA ILE A 51 -1.53 6.83 -5.75
C ILE A 51 -2.11 5.63 -5.03
N LEU A 52 -2.58 5.83 -3.81
CA LEU A 52 -3.17 4.76 -3.03
C LEU A 52 -4.42 4.19 -3.70
N PHE A 53 -5.27 5.06 -4.24
CA PHE A 53 -6.45 4.64 -4.99
C PHE A 53 -6.05 3.80 -6.21
N GLU A 54 -5.04 4.25 -6.96
CA GLU A 54 -4.57 3.54 -8.14
C GLU A 54 -4.01 2.16 -7.78
N LEU A 55 -3.28 2.07 -6.68
CA LEU A 55 -2.79 0.78 -6.18
C LEU A 55 -3.95 -0.14 -5.82
N CYS A 56 -4.97 0.39 -5.16
CA CYS A 56 -6.15 -0.39 -4.81
C CYS A 56 -6.87 -0.90 -6.06
N GLU A 57 -6.97 -0.09 -7.09
CA GLU A 57 -7.55 -0.52 -8.36
C GLU A 57 -6.76 -1.68 -8.95
N GLY A 58 -5.44 -1.59 -8.93
CA GLY A 58 -4.58 -2.66 -9.41
C GLY A 58 -4.69 -3.93 -8.56
N LEU A 59 -4.97 -3.78 -7.29
CA LEU A 59 -5.18 -4.91 -6.37
C LEU A 59 -6.60 -5.47 -6.45
N GLY A 60 -7.52 -4.74 -7.06
CA GLY A 60 -8.92 -5.16 -7.14
C GLY A 60 -9.69 -4.97 -5.86
N ILE A 61 -9.32 -3.98 -5.05
CA ILE A 61 -9.98 -3.68 -3.78
C ILE A 61 -10.36 -2.20 -3.70
N SER A 62 -11.20 -1.86 -2.74
CA SER A 62 -11.55 -0.47 -2.45
C SER A 62 -10.53 0.13 -1.47
N LEU A 63 -10.53 1.48 -1.38
CA LEU A 63 -9.75 2.16 -0.35
C LEU A 63 -10.21 1.72 1.05
N GLN A 64 -11.49 1.52 1.23
CA GLN A 64 -12.06 1.06 2.50
C GLN A 64 -11.44 -0.28 2.90
N GLU A 65 -11.36 -1.20 1.96
CA GLU A 65 -10.78 -2.52 2.20
C GLU A 65 -9.28 -2.43 2.49
N PHE A 66 -8.58 -1.54 1.80
CA PHE A 66 -7.16 -1.32 2.07
C PHE A 66 -6.93 -0.93 3.53
N PHE A 67 -7.75 -0.03 4.06
CA PHE A 67 -7.59 0.47 5.43
C PHE A 67 -8.28 -0.40 6.48
N ASP A 68 -8.91 -1.48 6.08
CA ASP A 68 -9.55 -2.42 7.01
C ASP A 68 -8.48 -3.35 7.59
N SER A 69 -7.71 -2.82 8.52
CA SER A 69 -6.59 -3.51 9.14
C SER A 69 -6.30 -2.88 10.50
N PRO A 70 -5.90 -3.67 11.50
CA PRO A 70 -5.52 -3.14 12.83
C PRO A 70 -4.42 -2.09 12.77
N TYR A 71 -3.59 -2.10 11.72
CA TYR A 71 -2.52 -1.10 11.58
C TYR A 71 -3.05 0.33 11.57
N PHE A 72 -4.28 0.53 11.12
CA PHE A 72 -4.88 1.86 10.95
C PHE A 72 -5.88 2.22 12.05
N SER A 73 -5.96 1.41 13.10
CA SER A 73 -6.80 1.70 14.24
C SER A 73 -6.29 2.95 14.97
N PHE A 74 -7.23 3.72 15.52
CA PHE A 74 -6.88 4.96 16.21
C PHE A 74 -5.87 4.66 17.33
N GLY A 75 -4.80 5.45 17.35
CA GLY A 75 -3.75 5.31 18.36
C GLY A 75 -2.63 4.35 18.01
N THR A 76 -2.78 3.55 16.95
CA THR A 76 -1.74 2.61 16.53
C THR A 76 -0.58 3.31 15.85
N ILE A 77 -0.87 4.34 15.06
CA ILE A 77 0.14 5.09 14.33
C ILE A 77 0.56 6.29 15.15
N ILE A 78 1.85 6.39 15.42
CA ILE A 78 2.47 7.51 16.13
C ILE A 78 3.58 8.04 15.22
N ASP A 79 3.32 9.18 14.59
CA ASP A 79 4.23 9.75 13.61
C ASP A 79 4.88 11.03 14.11
#